data_d7bdfcad99f3005014426767f471398c
#
_entry.id   d7bdfcad99f3005014426767f471398c
#
_cell.length_a   1.000
_cell.length_b   1.000
_cell.length_c   1.000
_cell.angle_alpha   90.00
_cell.angle_beta   90.00
_cell.angle_gamma   90.00
#
_symmetry.space_group_name_H-M   'P 1'
#
loop_
_entity.id
_entity.type
_entity.pdbx_description
1 polymer ?
#
loop_
_entity_poly.entity_id
_entity_poly.type
_entity_poly.pdbx_seq_one_letter_code
_entity_poly.pdbx_strand_id
1 'polypeptide(L)'
;MENKMENVRNEIIRRSGVNPRKCMKCGKCSGTCPAYGEMEYHPHQFVYMVETGDIEPLLKSKSIYNCLSCFACVDRCPRGVEPAKLVEAVRLSVVREQGNNHLTADQIPELLDEELPQQAIVSAFRKYTK
;
A
#
# COMPACT_ATOMS: atom_id res chain seq x y z
N MET A 1 -5.47 -19.77 5.88
CA MET A 1 -4.38 -18.84 5.52
C MET A 1 -4.47 -18.34 4.08
N GLU A 2 -4.70 -19.22 3.13
CA GLU A 2 -4.88 -18.82 1.73
C GLU A 2 -6.00 -17.79 1.54
N ASN A 3 -7.13 -17.98 2.19
CA ASN A 3 -8.27 -17.07 2.10
C ASN A 3 -7.98 -15.64 2.58
N LYS A 4 -7.11 -15.48 3.58
CA LYS A 4 -6.78 -14.15 4.08
C LYS A 4 -5.96 -13.35 3.07
N MET A 5 -4.96 -13.96 2.47
CA MET A 5 -4.10 -13.32 1.46
C MET A 5 -4.87 -13.04 0.17
N GLU A 6 -5.75 -13.93 -0.21
CA GLU A 6 -6.63 -13.73 -1.35
C GLU A 6 -7.59 -12.56 -1.15
N ASN A 7 -8.13 -12.41 0.05
CA ASN A 7 -8.97 -11.28 0.41
C ASN A 7 -8.19 -9.96 0.36
N VAL A 8 -6.95 -9.94 0.86
CA VAL A 8 -6.07 -8.77 0.79
C VAL A 8 -5.77 -8.41 -0.67
N ARG A 9 -5.45 -9.42 -1.51
CA ARG A 9 -5.23 -9.22 -2.94
C ARG A 9 -6.45 -8.61 -3.63
N ASN A 10 -7.62 -9.17 -3.39
CA ASN A 10 -8.86 -8.69 -3.98
C ASN A 10 -9.18 -7.25 -3.53
N GLU A 11 -8.89 -6.92 -2.28
CA GLU A 11 -9.05 -5.57 -1.75
C GLU A 11 -8.08 -4.59 -2.39
N ILE A 12 -6.83 -5.00 -2.61
CA ILE A 12 -5.83 -4.18 -3.31
C ILE A 12 -6.30 -3.89 -4.73
N ILE A 13 -6.75 -4.91 -5.45
CA ILE A 13 -7.26 -4.75 -6.82
C ILE A 13 -8.47 -3.82 -6.83
N ARG A 14 -9.40 -4.00 -5.91
CA ARG A 14 -10.60 -3.17 -5.80
C ARG A 14 -10.27 -1.70 -5.54
N ARG A 15 -9.38 -1.44 -4.57
CA ARG A 15 -8.99 -0.06 -4.19
C ARG A 15 -8.23 0.65 -5.30
N SER A 16 -7.34 -0.07 -5.97
CA SER A 16 -6.53 0.52 -7.04
C SER A 16 -7.32 0.77 -8.31
N GLY A 17 -8.37 -0.02 -8.55
CA GLY A 17 -9.09 -0.02 -9.81
C GLY A 17 -8.26 -0.53 -10.99
N VAL A 18 -7.13 -1.17 -10.71
CA VAL A 18 -6.19 -1.67 -11.72
C VAL A 18 -6.52 -3.11 -12.09
N ASN A 19 -6.43 -3.42 -13.38
CA ASN A 19 -6.49 -4.80 -13.85
C ASN A 19 -5.08 -5.29 -14.17
N PRO A 20 -4.44 -6.06 -13.26
CA PRO A 20 -3.06 -6.52 -13.46
C PRO A 20 -2.89 -7.49 -14.63
N ARG A 21 -3.96 -8.12 -15.09
CA ARG A 21 -3.94 -9.04 -16.24
C ARG A 21 -3.63 -8.35 -17.56
N LYS A 22 -3.83 -7.04 -17.64
CA LYS A 22 -3.48 -6.26 -18.83
C LYS A 22 -1.97 -6.12 -19.05
N CYS A 23 -1.17 -6.38 -18.02
CA CYS A 23 0.28 -6.22 -18.09
C CYS A 23 0.90 -7.22 -19.08
N MET A 24 1.63 -6.69 -20.06
CA MET A 24 2.40 -7.52 -21.00
C MET A 24 3.84 -7.78 -20.56
N LYS A 25 4.20 -7.38 -19.35
CA LYS A 25 5.51 -7.62 -18.72
C LYS A 25 6.69 -7.04 -19.51
N CYS A 26 6.48 -5.90 -20.17
CA CYS A 26 7.52 -5.25 -21.00
C CYS A 26 8.60 -4.53 -20.17
N GLY A 27 8.35 -4.22 -18.89
CA GLY A 27 9.31 -3.57 -18.00
C GLY A 27 9.50 -2.07 -18.21
N LYS A 28 8.75 -1.42 -19.11
CA LYS A 28 8.89 0.02 -19.36
C LYS A 28 8.60 0.88 -18.14
N CYS A 29 7.62 0.47 -17.30
CA CYS A 29 7.31 1.16 -16.06
C CYS A 29 8.49 1.17 -15.09
N SER A 30 9.21 0.07 -14.98
CA SER A 30 10.40 -0.03 -14.14
C SER A 30 11.59 0.74 -14.72
N GLY A 31 11.76 0.70 -16.02
CA GLY A 31 12.84 1.43 -16.70
C GLY A 31 12.72 2.95 -16.58
N THR A 32 11.52 3.49 -16.39
CA THR A 32 11.28 4.93 -16.20
C THR A 32 11.21 5.36 -14.74
N CYS A 33 11.21 4.41 -13.80
CA CYS A 33 11.04 4.70 -12.37
C CYS A 33 12.26 5.43 -11.80
N PRO A 34 12.10 6.66 -11.24
CA PRO A 34 13.22 7.38 -10.65
C PRO A 34 13.76 6.72 -9.37
N ALA A 35 12.96 5.90 -8.71
CA ALA A 35 13.36 5.19 -7.50
C ALA A 35 13.84 3.76 -7.78
N TYR A 36 14.09 3.41 -9.03
CA TYR A 36 14.46 2.05 -9.44
C TYR A 36 15.63 1.47 -8.63
N GLY A 37 16.67 2.26 -8.42
CA GLY A 37 17.86 1.81 -7.68
C GLY A 37 17.65 1.59 -6.19
N GLU A 38 16.59 2.17 -5.62
CA GLU A 38 16.26 2.07 -4.20
C GLU A 38 15.23 0.97 -3.90
N MET A 39 14.54 0.48 -4.93
CA MET A 39 13.45 -0.47 -4.78
C MET A 39 13.95 -1.92 -4.87
N GLU A 40 13.56 -2.73 -3.90
CA GLU A 40 13.74 -4.19 -3.94
C GLU A 40 12.82 -4.84 -4.98
N TYR A 41 11.55 -4.41 -5.00
CA TYR A 41 10.58 -4.82 -6.00
C TYR A 41 10.21 -3.62 -6.88
N HIS A 42 10.36 -3.78 -8.19
CA HIS A 42 10.10 -2.73 -9.16
C HIS A 42 8.62 -2.70 -9.58
N PRO A 43 8.13 -1.62 -10.22
CA PRO A 43 6.71 -1.51 -10.57
C PRO A 43 6.14 -2.70 -11.34
N HIS A 44 6.86 -3.25 -12.32
CA HIS A 44 6.38 -4.41 -13.06
C HIS A 44 6.28 -5.67 -12.20
N GLN A 45 7.15 -5.80 -11.19
CA GLN A 45 7.11 -6.90 -10.24
C GLN A 45 5.90 -6.78 -9.30
N PHE A 46 5.53 -5.57 -8.88
CA PHE A 46 4.28 -5.35 -8.13
C PHE A 46 3.07 -5.86 -8.90
N VAL A 47 2.96 -5.51 -10.17
CA VAL A 47 1.85 -5.96 -11.01
C VAL A 47 1.82 -7.47 -11.11
N TYR A 48 2.96 -8.09 -11.39
CA TYR A 48 3.09 -9.54 -11.50
C TYR A 48 2.73 -10.26 -10.19
N MET A 49 3.27 -9.79 -9.07
CA MET A 49 3.05 -10.43 -7.77
C MET A 49 1.59 -10.29 -7.30
N VAL A 50 0.96 -9.16 -7.57
CA VAL A 50 -0.48 -8.99 -7.29
C VAL A 50 -1.32 -9.90 -8.18
N GLU A 51 -0.96 -10.03 -9.45
CA GLU A 51 -1.66 -10.95 -10.37
C GLU A 51 -1.58 -12.40 -9.90
N THR A 52 -0.40 -12.85 -9.50
CA THR A 52 -0.17 -14.23 -9.05
C THR A 52 -0.65 -14.51 -7.63
N GLY A 53 -0.89 -13.46 -6.84
CA GLY A 53 -1.32 -13.60 -5.44
C GLY A 53 -0.19 -13.66 -4.42
N ASP A 54 1.06 -13.50 -4.84
CA ASP A 54 2.23 -13.51 -3.97
C ASP A 54 2.45 -12.12 -3.36
N ILE A 55 1.55 -11.73 -2.46
CA ILE A 55 1.49 -10.38 -1.89
C ILE A 55 2.32 -10.23 -0.63
N GLU A 56 2.49 -11.30 0.15
CA GLU A 56 3.15 -11.22 1.45
C GLU A 56 4.53 -10.56 1.39
N PRO A 57 5.43 -10.91 0.42
CA PRO A 57 6.70 -10.21 0.29
C PRO A 57 6.56 -8.71 0.01
N LEU A 58 5.55 -8.32 -0.77
CA LEU A 58 5.28 -6.91 -1.07
C LEU A 58 4.88 -6.14 0.18
N LEU A 59 4.04 -6.72 1.02
CA LEU A 59 3.57 -6.10 2.26
C LEU A 59 4.71 -5.87 3.26
N LYS A 60 5.72 -6.72 3.23
CA LYS A 60 6.90 -6.64 4.10
C LYS A 60 8.04 -5.80 3.52
N SER A 61 8.01 -5.52 2.24
CA SER A 61 9.08 -4.79 1.55
C SER A 61 9.01 -3.29 1.82
N LYS A 62 10.18 -2.66 1.91
CA LYS A 62 10.30 -1.20 1.98
C LYS A 62 10.03 -0.52 0.64
N SER A 63 9.96 -1.28 -0.45
CA SER A 63 9.72 -0.75 -1.79
C SER A 63 8.42 0.04 -1.89
N ILE A 64 7.40 -0.32 -1.08
CA ILE A 64 6.14 0.41 -1.01
C ILE A 64 6.31 1.87 -0.56
N TYR A 65 7.36 2.17 0.21
CA TYR A 65 7.68 3.52 0.68
C TYR A 65 8.63 4.27 -0.26
N ASN A 66 9.31 3.56 -1.15
CA ASN A 66 10.25 4.16 -2.08
C ASN A 66 9.55 4.76 -3.30
N CYS A 67 8.33 4.36 -3.59
CA CYS A 67 7.54 4.92 -4.67
C CYS A 67 7.22 6.40 -4.40
N LEU A 68 7.63 7.27 -5.32
CA LEU A 68 7.46 8.72 -5.21
C LEU A 68 6.08 9.20 -5.69
N SER A 69 5.25 8.31 -6.17
CA SER A 69 3.94 8.64 -6.74
C SER A 69 4.02 9.67 -7.89
N CYS A 70 5.09 9.60 -8.68
CA CYS A 70 5.32 10.53 -9.80
C CYS A 70 4.50 10.20 -11.05
N PHE A 71 3.88 9.02 -11.10
CA PHE A 71 3.06 8.53 -12.21
C PHE A 71 3.79 8.35 -13.55
N ALA A 72 5.12 8.38 -13.57
CA ALA A 72 5.89 8.13 -14.77
C ALA A 72 5.64 6.73 -15.35
N CYS A 73 5.49 5.72 -14.47
CA CYS A 73 5.15 4.35 -14.87
C CYS A 73 3.76 4.25 -15.50
N VAL A 74 2.81 5.05 -15.04
CA VAL A 74 1.45 5.11 -15.62
C VAL A 74 1.49 5.66 -17.04
N ASP A 75 2.25 6.72 -17.22
CA ASP A 75 2.40 7.42 -18.51
C ASP A 75 3.11 6.52 -19.56
N ARG A 76 4.07 5.72 -19.12
CA ARG A 76 4.87 4.85 -19.98
C ARG A 76 4.22 3.50 -20.29
N CYS A 77 3.21 3.10 -19.54
CA CYS A 77 2.56 1.79 -19.75
C CYS A 77 1.73 1.77 -21.02
N PRO A 78 2.10 0.95 -22.04
CA PRO A 78 1.35 0.89 -23.29
C PRO A 78 -0.02 0.20 -23.14
N ARG A 79 -0.22 -0.53 -22.06
CA ARG A 79 -1.47 -1.26 -21.78
C ARG A 79 -2.40 -0.55 -20.80
N GLY A 80 -1.99 0.61 -20.28
CA GLY A 80 -2.81 1.37 -19.34
C GLY A 80 -3.04 0.66 -18.00
N VAL A 81 -2.06 -0.09 -17.50
CA VAL A 81 -2.17 -0.86 -16.25
C VAL A 81 -2.16 0.03 -15.01
N GLU A 82 -1.53 1.21 -15.07
CA GLU A 82 -1.41 2.15 -13.96
C GLU A 82 -0.69 1.56 -12.71
N PRO A 83 0.58 1.13 -12.84
CA PRO A 83 1.30 0.49 -11.74
C PRO A 83 1.41 1.32 -10.46
N ALA A 84 1.50 2.65 -10.58
CA ALA A 84 1.58 3.54 -9.42
C ALA A 84 0.37 3.42 -8.49
N LYS A 85 -0.82 3.28 -9.05
CA LYS A 85 -2.04 3.08 -8.26
C LYS A 85 -2.02 1.76 -7.51
N LEU A 86 -1.44 0.73 -8.12
CA LEU A 86 -1.31 -0.58 -7.50
C LEU A 86 -0.33 -0.54 -6.31
N VAL A 87 0.82 0.11 -6.49
CA VAL A 87 1.79 0.31 -5.40
C VAL A 87 1.17 1.10 -4.25
N GLU A 88 0.42 2.14 -4.55
CA GLU A 88 -0.29 2.92 -3.54
C GLU A 88 -1.31 2.07 -2.78
N ALA A 89 -2.08 1.23 -3.46
CA ALA A 89 -3.05 0.34 -2.82
C ALA A 89 -2.38 -0.68 -1.89
N VAL A 90 -1.23 -1.22 -2.29
CA VAL A 90 -0.42 -2.10 -1.43
C VAL A 90 0.06 -1.34 -0.19
N ARG A 91 0.55 -0.13 -0.36
CA ARG A 91 0.98 0.75 0.75
C ARG A 91 -0.16 1.02 1.73
N LEU A 92 -1.34 1.35 1.22
CA LEU A 92 -2.53 1.59 2.05
C LEU A 92 -2.94 0.36 2.85
N SER A 93 -2.76 -0.83 2.30
CA SER A 93 -3.08 -2.08 3.00
C SER A 93 -2.17 -2.32 4.21
N VAL A 94 -0.94 -1.79 4.18
CA VAL A 94 0.00 -1.87 5.30
C VAL A 94 -0.23 -0.73 6.31
N VAL A 95 -0.37 0.51 5.81
CA VAL A 95 -0.46 1.72 6.65
C VAL A 95 -1.83 1.87 7.30
N ARG A 96 -2.89 1.45 6.60
CA ARG A 96 -4.28 1.57 7.06
C ARG A 96 -4.96 0.21 7.07
N GLU A 97 -4.54 -0.66 7.98
CA GLU A 97 -5.20 -1.93 8.17
C GLU A 97 -6.65 -1.70 8.63
N GLN A 98 -7.58 -2.35 7.94
CA GLN A 98 -8.98 -2.26 8.33
C GLN A 98 -9.21 -2.95 9.67
N GLY A 99 -9.92 -2.26 10.53
CA GLY A 99 -10.28 -2.77 11.84
C GLY A 99 -9.26 -2.49 12.95
N ASN A 100 -8.07 -1.98 12.62
CA ASN A 100 -7.03 -1.66 13.61
C ASN A 100 -7.06 -0.20 14.08
N ASN A 101 -7.93 0.63 13.50
CA ASN A 101 -8.04 2.04 13.85
C ASN A 101 -9.04 2.24 15.01
N HIS A 102 -8.80 1.56 16.11
CA HIS A 102 -9.61 1.68 17.32
C HIS A 102 -8.73 2.08 18.51
N LEU A 103 -9.19 3.08 19.25
CA LEU A 103 -8.64 3.40 20.55
C LEU A 103 -9.68 3.04 21.61
N THR A 104 -9.27 2.19 22.54
CA THR A 104 -10.04 1.90 23.76
C THR A 104 -9.53 2.75 24.89
N ALA A 105 -10.39 3.01 25.89
CA ALA A 105 -10.00 3.81 27.06
C ALA A 105 -8.78 3.22 27.80
N ASP A 106 -8.64 1.92 27.79
CA ASP A 106 -7.54 1.20 28.45
C ASP A 106 -6.17 1.44 27.79
N GLN A 107 -6.16 1.79 26.51
CA GLN A 107 -4.93 2.07 25.76
C GLN A 107 -4.41 3.49 25.95
N ILE A 108 -5.25 4.41 26.41
CA ILE A 108 -4.90 5.82 26.56
C ILE A 108 -3.72 6.05 27.52
N PRO A 109 -3.66 5.40 28.71
CA PRO A 109 -2.55 5.60 29.61
C PRO A 109 -1.17 5.29 29.02
N GLU A 110 -1.09 4.31 28.13
CA GLU A 110 0.14 3.92 27.45
C GLU A 110 0.59 4.93 26.37
N LEU A 111 -0.37 5.70 25.85
CA LEU A 111 -0.14 6.69 24.80
C LEU A 111 0.17 8.09 25.37
N LEU A 112 0.01 8.27 26.68
CA LEU A 112 0.27 9.56 27.33
C LEU A 112 1.76 9.86 27.37
N ASP A 113 2.11 11.02 26.81
CA ASP A 113 3.45 11.60 26.85
C ASP A 113 3.31 13.02 27.40
N GLU A 114 4.26 13.43 28.23
CA GLU A 114 4.25 14.77 28.84
C GLU A 114 4.30 15.89 27.79
N GLU A 115 4.89 15.61 26.65
CA GLU A 115 4.98 16.59 25.55
C GLU A 115 3.73 16.60 24.66
N LEU A 116 2.83 15.63 24.82
CA LEU A 116 1.66 15.50 23.95
C LEU A 116 0.50 16.37 24.46
N PRO A 117 -0.04 17.28 23.64
CA PRO A 117 -1.19 18.09 24.04
C PRO A 117 -2.42 17.21 24.33
N GLN A 118 -3.13 17.50 25.42
CA GLN A 118 -4.36 16.78 25.77
C GLN A 118 -5.39 16.75 24.63
N GLN A 119 -5.50 17.85 23.89
CA GLN A 119 -6.43 17.95 22.76
C GLN A 119 -6.12 16.95 21.64
N ALA A 120 -4.86 16.60 21.43
CA ALA A 120 -4.49 15.59 20.45
C ALA A 120 -5.05 14.21 20.83
N ILE A 121 -4.98 13.84 22.11
CA ILE A 121 -5.50 12.58 22.64
C ILE A 121 -7.02 12.56 22.58
N VAL A 122 -7.69 13.63 23.00
CA VAL A 122 -9.16 13.75 22.94
C VAL A 122 -9.66 13.64 21.51
N SER A 123 -9.00 14.31 20.58
CA SER A 123 -9.36 14.26 19.14
C SER A 123 -9.14 12.86 18.55
N ALA A 124 -8.04 12.22 18.87
CA ALA A 124 -7.75 10.86 18.42
C ALA A 124 -8.77 9.86 18.98
N PHE A 125 -9.08 9.95 20.27
CA PHE A 125 -10.06 9.08 20.93
C PHE A 125 -11.44 9.26 20.28
N ARG A 126 -11.88 10.50 20.09
CA ARG A 126 -13.17 10.81 19.45
C ARG A 126 -13.25 10.26 18.02
N LYS A 127 -12.14 10.33 17.28
CA LYS A 127 -12.08 9.88 15.88
C LYS A 127 -12.07 8.35 15.75
N TYR A 128 -11.35 7.66 16.64
CA TYR A 128 -11.07 6.23 16.51
C TYR A 128 -11.84 5.36 17.51
N THR A 129 -12.64 5.94 18.38
CA THR A 129 -13.54 5.19 19.25
C THR A 129 -14.81 4.82 18.49
N LYS A 130 -15.19 3.58 18.59
CA LYS A 130 -16.49 3.11 18.12
C LYS A 130 -17.33 2.58 19.26
#